data_ccbb96dac772012f3dbbe2f8b0d31dec
#
_entry.id   ccbb96dac772012f3dbbe2f8b0d31dec
#
_cell.length_a   1.000
_cell.length_b   1.000
_cell.length_c   1.000
_cell.angle_alpha   90.00
_cell.angle_beta   90.00
_cell.angle_gamma   90.00
#
_symmetry.space_group_name_H-M   'P 1'
#
loop_
_entity.id
_entity.type
_entity.pdbx_description
1 polymer ?
#
loop_
_entity_poly.entity_id
_entity_poly.type
_entity_poly.pdbx_seq_one_letter_code
_entity_poly.pdbx_strand_id
1 'polypeptide(L)'
;MIDRFRVVPAAYVIFRREGTAGPQVLLQLREGTGYMDGHWACAAAGHVEAGEPVQATARRETREELGVEIEPADLVPLCAMHRTSGREWNDERVDFFFECRAWAGEPALREPDKAADLRWFGLDDLPRPVVPHERFVLDRLARGTLDPIVSFGFEPAVDAAPQRPA
;
A
#
# COMPACT_ATOMS: atom_id res chain seq x y z
N MET A 1 -29.49 -11.41 -13.31
CA MET A 1 -28.51 -11.00 -12.26
C MET A 1 -27.72 -9.84 -12.83
N ILE A 2 -27.73 -8.67 -12.19
CA ILE A 2 -26.96 -7.52 -12.68
C ILE A 2 -25.51 -7.80 -12.32
N ASP A 3 -24.66 -8.01 -13.32
CA ASP A 3 -23.22 -8.10 -13.10
C ASP A 3 -22.71 -6.71 -12.74
N ARG A 4 -22.39 -6.51 -11.46
CA ARG A 4 -21.86 -5.24 -10.96
C ARG A 4 -20.35 -5.26 -11.08
N PHE A 5 -19.78 -4.17 -11.55
CA PHE A 5 -18.35 -3.94 -11.51
C PHE A 5 -17.81 -4.16 -10.08
N ARG A 6 -16.67 -4.81 -9.97
CA ARG A 6 -16.03 -5.16 -8.69
C ARG A 6 -14.57 -4.75 -8.73
N VAL A 7 -14.06 -4.32 -7.60
CA VAL A 7 -12.63 -4.04 -7.37
C VAL A 7 -12.10 -4.96 -6.29
N VAL A 8 -10.81 -5.23 -6.31
CA VAL A 8 -10.14 -6.01 -5.26
C VAL A 8 -9.65 -5.05 -4.18
N PRO A 9 -10.15 -5.14 -2.93
CA PRO A 9 -9.66 -4.33 -1.83
C PRO A 9 -8.38 -4.93 -1.23
N ALA A 10 -7.45 -4.04 -0.80
CA ALA A 10 -6.24 -4.41 -0.10
C ALA A 10 -5.91 -3.40 1.01
N ALA A 11 -5.22 -3.85 2.04
CA ALA A 11 -4.70 -3.02 3.12
C ALA A 11 -3.17 -2.92 3.02
N TYR A 12 -2.64 -1.73 3.28
CA TYR A 12 -1.20 -1.43 3.32
C TYR A 12 -0.87 -0.75 4.63
N VAL A 13 0.17 -1.18 5.31
CA VAL A 13 0.63 -0.57 6.56
C VAL A 13 2.01 0.04 6.37
N ILE A 14 2.09 1.36 6.46
CA ILE A 14 3.33 2.13 6.46
C ILE A 14 3.81 2.27 7.90
N PHE A 15 4.78 1.45 8.29
CA PHE A 15 5.47 1.59 9.55
C PHE A 15 6.36 2.81 9.51
N ARG A 16 6.21 3.69 10.48
CA ARG A 16 6.99 4.93 10.55
C ARG A 16 7.58 5.12 11.94
N ARG A 17 8.83 5.57 12.00
CA ARG A 17 9.52 5.95 13.23
C ARG A 17 10.33 7.21 13.02
N GLU A 18 10.74 7.84 14.12
CA GLU A 18 11.74 8.89 14.08
C GLU A 18 13.14 8.27 14.11
N GLY A 19 13.93 8.55 13.10
CA GLY A 19 15.35 8.20 13.02
C GLY A 19 16.24 9.39 13.41
N THR A 20 17.55 9.18 13.47
CA THR A 20 18.52 10.23 13.83
C THR A 20 18.59 11.36 12.79
N ALA A 21 18.26 11.07 11.53
CA ALA A 21 18.32 12.04 10.42
C ALA A 21 16.90 12.44 9.91
N GLY A 22 15.85 12.09 10.64
CA GLY A 22 14.47 12.38 10.28
C GLY A 22 13.59 11.14 10.22
N PRO A 23 12.34 11.29 9.75
CA PRO A 23 11.37 10.20 9.70
C PRO A 23 11.82 9.07 8.78
N GLN A 24 11.62 7.84 9.24
CA GLN A 24 11.95 6.62 8.50
C GLN A 24 10.69 5.77 8.28
N VAL A 25 10.69 5.01 7.19
CA VAL A 25 9.69 3.99 6.86
C VAL A 25 10.34 2.62 6.71
N LEU A 26 9.61 1.58 7.11
CA LEU A 26 10.04 0.19 6.98
C LEU A 26 9.55 -0.35 5.64
N LEU A 27 10.49 -0.84 4.82
CA LEU A 27 10.18 -1.45 3.54
C LEU A 27 10.77 -2.85 3.46
N GLN A 28 10.11 -3.73 2.69
CA GLN A 28 10.59 -5.06 2.34
C GLN A 28 10.98 -5.13 0.87
N LEU A 29 12.02 -5.90 0.56
CA LEU A 29 12.44 -6.19 -0.81
C LEU A 29 11.70 -7.42 -1.32
N ARG A 30 10.81 -7.25 -2.27
CA ARG A 30 9.99 -8.33 -2.84
C ARG A 30 10.83 -9.34 -3.59
N GLU A 31 10.59 -10.61 -3.35
CA GLU A 31 11.23 -11.73 -4.04
C GLU A 31 10.29 -12.94 -4.12
N GLY A 32 10.28 -13.66 -5.25
CA GLY A 32 9.54 -14.93 -5.39
C GLY A 32 8.02 -14.79 -5.47
N THR A 33 7.46 -13.58 -5.57
CA THR A 33 6.01 -13.34 -5.58
C THR A 33 5.41 -13.36 -6.99
N GLY A 34 6.25 -13.23 -8.03
CA GLY A 34 5.81 -13.08 -9.42
C GLY A 34 5.25 -11.70 -9.77
N TYR A 35 5.20 -10.78 -8.81
CA TYR A 35 4.75 -9.41 -9.02
C TYR A 35 5.73 -8.40 -8.43
N MET A 36 6.32 -7.55 -9.26
CA MET A 36 7.28 -6.50 -8.85
C MET A 36 8.44 -7.03 -7.99
N ASP A 37 8.92 -8.25 -8.28
CA ASP A 37 10.11 -8.79 -7.62
C ASP A 37 11.32 -7.89 -7.88
N GLY A 38 12.18 -7.74 -6.88
CA GLY A 38 13.29 -6.80 -6.90
C GLY A 38 12.91 -5.34 -6.58
N HIS A 39 11.64 -5.05 -6.30
CA HIS A 39 11.19 -3.73 -5.84
C HIS A 39 11.01 -3.71 -4.32
N TRP A 40 11.30 -2.58 -3.72
CA TRP A 40 10.94 -2.28 -2.35
C TRP A 40 9.44 -1.96 -2.26
N ALA A 41 8.80 -2.42 -1.21
CA ALA A 41 7.38 -2.27 -0.96
C ALA A 41 7.13 -1.96 0.53
N CYS A 42 5.94 -1.51 0.88
CA CYS A 42 5.49 -1.42 2.26
C CYS A 42 5.70 -2.76 2.96
N ALA A 43 6.13 -2.70 4.22
CA ALA A 43 6.55 -3.89 4.96
C ALA A 43 5.42 -4.88 5.25
N ALA A 44 4.16 -4.42 5.25
CA ALA A 44 2.99 -5.30 5.35
C ALA A 44 1.86 -4.83 4.43
N ALA A 45 1.36 -5.75 3.60
CA ALA A 45 0.24 -5.49 2.71
C ALA A 45 -0.43 -6.79 2.26
N GLY A 46 -1.76 -6.79 2.20
CA GLY A 46 -2.50 -7.95 1.69
C GLY A 46 -3.95 -7.66 1.33
N HIS A 47 -4.56 -8.62 0.66
CA HIS A 47 -5.95 -8.54 0.22
C HIS A 47 -6.92 -8.70 1.39
N VAL A 48 -8.01 -7.95 1.34
CA VAL A 48 -9.13 -8.11 2.28
C VAL A 48 -9.87 -9.39 1.95
N GLU A 49 -10.07 -10.22 2.96
CA GLU A 49 -10.84 -11.45 2.84
C GLU A 49 -12.35 -11.21 2.98
N ALA A 50 -13.16 -12.14 2.48
CA ALA A 50 -14.62 -12.03 2.56
C ALA A 50 -15.09 -11.97 4.02
N GLY A 51 -15.83 -10.90 4.36
CA GLY A 51 -16.34 -10.68 5.71
C GLY A 51 -15.33 -10.05 6.68
N GLU A 52 -14.11 -9.75 6.22
CA GLU A 52 -13.06 -9.12 7.03
C GLU A 52 -13.10 -7.59 6.89
N PRO A 53 -13.15 -6.81 7.97
CA PRO A 53 -12.93 -5.36 7.90
C PRO A 53 -11.49 -5.03 7.50
N VAL A 54 -11.28 -3.97 6.72
CA VAL A 54 -9.95 -3.61 6.21
C VAL A 54 -8.89 -3.36 7.31
N GLN A 55 -9.29 -2.85 8.47
CA GLN A 55 -8.40 -2.68 9.62
C GLN A 55 -7.98 -4.03 10.23
N ALA A 56 -8.87 -5.04 10.18
CA ALA A 56 -8.52 -6.40 10.60
C ALA A 56 -7.51 -7.03 9.64
N THR A 57 -7.69 -6.86 8.32
CA THR A 57 -6.72 -7.24 7.29
C THR A 57 -5.34 -6.63 7.59
N ALA A 58 -5.28 -5.30 7.80
CA ALA A 58 -4.01 -4.61 8.10
C ALA A 58 -3.27 -5.25 9.29
N ARG A 59 -3.99 -5.58 10.36
CA ARG A 59 -3.42 -6.21 11.56
C ARG A 59 -3.02 -7.67 11.32
N ARG A 60 -3.82 -8.44 10.58
CA ARG A 60 -3.53 -9.83 10.23
C ARG A 60 -2.26 -9.92 9.38
N GLU A 61 -2.18 -9.16 8.30
CA GLU A 61 -1.01 -9.13 7.40
C GLU A 61 0.25 -8.71 8.15
N THR A 62 0.16 -7.71 9.03
CA THR A 62 1.29 -7.28 9.87
C THR A 62 1.81 -8.41 10.76
N ARG A 63 0.92 -9.20 11.36
CA ARG A 63 1.31 -10.35 12.17
C ARG A 63 1.91 -11.47 11.33
N GLU A 64 1.31 -11.78 10.18
CA GLU A 64 1.75 -12.83 9.29
C GLU A 64 3.10 -12.52 8.64
N GLU A 65 3.27 -11.32 8.10
CA GLU A 65 4.48 -10.93 7.37
C GLU A 65 5.64 -10.49 8.27
N LEU A 66 5.35 -9.81 9.40
CA LEU A 66 6.38 -9.19 10.26
C LEU A 66 6.44 -9.74 11.68
N GLY A 67 5.44 -10.47 12.14
CA GLY A 67 5.38 -11.02 13.50
C GLY A 67 5.17 -9.97 14.59
N VAL A 68 4.62 -8.80 14.26
CA VAL A 68 4.32 -7.73 15.23
C VAL A 68 2.81 -7.54 15.41
N GLU A 69 2.41 -7.03 16.56
CA GLU A 69 1.02 -6.73 16.89
C GLU A 69 0.79 -5.21 16.89
N ILE A 70 -0.34 -4.82 16.29
CA ILE A 70 -0.79 -3.43 16.24
C ILE A 70 -2.14 -3.32 16.94
N GLU A 71 -2.28 -2.37 17.85
CA GLU A 71 -3.58 -2.04 18.42
C GLU A 71 -4.43 -1.27 17.40
N PRO A 72 -5.76 -1.45 17.38
CA PRO A 72 -6.63 -0.75 16.43
C PRO A 72 -6.47 0.77 16.43
N ALA A 73 -6.19 1.36 17.59
CA ALA A 73 -6.00 2.80 17.75
C ALA A 73 -4.70 3.34 17.14
N ASP A 74 -3.71 2.45 16.87
CA ASP A 74 -2.42 2.82 16.28
C ASP A 74 -2.42 2.75 14.75
N LEU A 75 -3.52 2.29 14.13
CA LEU A 75 -3.73 2.35 12.68
C LEU A 75 -4.36 3.69 12.30
N VAL A 76 -3.56 4.61 11.80
CA VAL A 76 -4.00 5.93 11.35
C VAL A 76 -4.29 5.89 9.86
N PRO A 77 -5.55 6.12 9.40
CA PRO A 77 -5.86 6.16 7.98
C PRO A 77 -5.09 7.28 7.27
N LEU A 78 -4.46 6.96 6.13
CA LEU A 78 -3.76 7.92 5.28
C LEU A 78 -4.57 8.25 4.03
N CYS A 79 -4.87 7.25 3.21
CA CYS A 79 -5.67 7.43 2.01
C CYS A 79 -6.30 6.12 1.54
N ALA A 80 -7.35 6.26 0.71
CA ALA A 80 -7.83 5.21 -0.17
C ALA A 80 -7.38 5.52 -1.60
N MET A 81 -6.72 4.56 -2.23
CA MET A 81 -6.25 4.66 -3.61
C MET A 81 -7.07 3.77 -4.53
N HIS A 82 -7.79 4.37 -5.47
CA HIS A 82 -8.35 3.63 -6.60
C HIS A 82 -7.28 3.52 -7.69
N ARG A 83 -6.89 2.31 -8.04
CA ARG A 83 -5.82 2.12 -9.03
C ARG A 83 -6.11 1.04 -10.06
N THR A 84 -5.43 1.17 -11.20
CA THR A 84 -5.35 0.14 -12.25
C THR A 84 -3.91 -0.01 -12.74
N SER A 85 -3.55 -1.17 -13.28
CA SER A 85 -2.31 -1.35 -14.04
C SER A 85 -2.51 -1.07 -15.53
N GLY A 86 -3.76 -0.94 -15.97
CA GLY A 86 -4.13 -0.76 -17.38
C GLY A 86 -3.86 -1.99 -18.26
N ARG A 87 -3.55 -3.15 -17.65
CA ARG A 87 -3.14 -4.35 -18.38
C ARG A 87 -4.28 -5.31 -18.66
N GLU A 88 -5.28 -5.33 -17.78
CA GLU A 88 -6.43 -6.23 -17.87
C GLU A 88 -7.71 -5.46 -17.52
N TRP A 89 -8.82 -5.82 -18.15
CA TRP A 89 -10.10 -5.14 -17.96
C TRP A 89 -10.68 -5.23 -16.54
N ASN A 90 -10.09 -6.04 -15.66
CA ASN A 90 -10.57 -6.29 -14.30
C ASN A 90 -9.44 -6.28 -13.26
N ASP A 91 -8.42 -5.45 -13.47
CA ASP A 91 -7.29 -5.32 -12.54
C ASP A 91 -7.43 -4.15 -11.56
N GLU A 92 -8.61 -3.50 -11.55
CA GLU A 92 -8.83 -2.36 -10.67
C GLU A 92 -8.91 -2.77 -9.21
N ARG A 93 -8.29 -1.95 -8.37
CA ARG A 93 -8.14 -2.17 -6.94
C ARG A 93 -8.49 -0.93 -6.14
N VAL A 94 -8.89 -1.16 -4.89
CA VAL A 94 -8.93 -0.09 -3.88
C VAL A 94 -7.98 -0.47 -2.76
N ASP A 95 -6.88 0.26 -2.66
CA ASP A 95 -5.85 0.07 -1.64
C ASP A 95 -6.05 1.07 -0.51
N PHE A 96 -6.17 0.57 0.71
CA PHE A 96 -6.32 1.38 1.92
C PHE A 96 -4.96 1.46 2.61
N PHE A 97 -4.39 2.66 2.67
CA PHE A 97 -3.12 2.92 3.32
C PHE A 97 -3.32 3.43 4.74
N PHE A 98 -2.61 2.80 5.68
CA PHE A 98 -2.55 3.19 7.07
C PHE A 98 -1.11 3.53 7.46
N GLU A 99 -0.94 4.51 8.35
CA GLU A 99 0.32 4.74 9.06
C GLU A 99 0.24 4.06 10.41
N CYS A 100 1.36 3.44 10.83
CA CYS A 100 1.51 2.88 12.15
C CYS A 100 2.84 3.36 12.75
N ARG A 101 2.78 3.96 13.95
CA ARG A 101 3.96 4.47 14.67
C ARG A 101 4.21 3.76 15.99
N ALA A 102 3.29 2.89 16.40
CA ALA A 102 3.40 2.10 17.61
C ALA A 102 2.96 0.65 17.36
N TRP A 103 3.76 -0.28 17.78
CA TRP A 103 3.52 -1.72 17.67
C TRP A 103 4.22 -2.48 18.78
N ALA A 104 3.81 -3.72 19.05
CA ALA A 104 4.47 -4.61 19.98
C ALA A 104 5.29 -5.67 19.21
N GLY A 105 6.51 -5.93 19.68
CA GLY A 105 7.44 -6.86 19.07
C GLY A 105 8.49 -6.18 18.18
N GLU A 106 9.42 -6.97 17.65
CA GLU A 106 10.44 -6.51 16.71
C GLU A 106 10.07 -6.98 15.31
N PRO A 107 9.90 -6.06 14.34
CA PRO A 107 9.57 -6.44 12.97
C PRO A 107 10.67 -7.30 12.34
N ALA A 108 10.30 -8.47 11.86
CA ALA A 108 11.20 -9.39 11.17
C ALA A 108 10.44 -10.12 10.06
N LEU A 109 11.10 -10.44 8.95
CA LEU A 109 10.50 -11.23 7.88
C LEU A 109 10.04 -12.59 8.41
N ARG A 110 8.75 -12.88 8.24
CA ARG A 110 8.15 -14.17 8.58
C ARG A 110 7.86 -15.02 7.36
N GLU A 111 7.84 -14.41 6.19
CA GLU A 111 7.64 -15.08 4.90
C GLU A 111 8.88 -14.89 4.00
N PRO A 112 9.99 -15.60 4.27
CA PRO A 112 11.24 -15.44 3.53
C PRO A 112 11.13 -15.83 2.06
N ASP A 113 10.10 -16.58 1.68
CA ASP A 113 9.84 -16.94 0.28
C ASP A 113 9.24 -15.78 -0.54
N LYS A 114 8.78 -14.71 0.12
CA LYS A 114 8.11 -13.56 -0.50
C LYS A 114 8.94 -12.27 -0.43
N ALA A 115 9.94 -12.22 0.44
CA ALA A 115 10.78 -11.05 0.63
C ALA A 115 12.22 -11.43 0.99
N ALA A 116 13.18 -10.79 0.32
CA ALA A 116 14.62 -11.02 0.52
C ALA A 116 15.23 -10.17 1.61
N ASP A 117 14.62 -9.04 1.96
CA ASP A 117 15.21 -8.07 2.88
C ASP A 117 14.12 -7.19 3.54
N LEU A 118 14.43 -6.64 4.70
CA LEU A 118 13.58 -5.74 5.48
C LEU A 118 14.44 -4.63 6.08
N ARG A 119 14.20 -3.37 5.69
CA ARG A 119 15.03 -2.24 6.14
C ARG A 119 14.23 -0.97 6.40
N TRP A 120 14.78 -0.15 7.28
CA TRP A 120 14.37 1.23 7.50
C TRP A 120 15.07 2.17 6.53
N PHE A 121 14.31 3.02 5.85
CA PHE A 121 14.80 4.05 4.94
C PHE A 121 14.30 5.42 5.37
N GLY A 122 15.09 6.47 5.13
CA GLY A 122 14.60 7.83 5.24
C GLY A 122 13.39 8.04 4.33
N LEU A 123 12.34 8.68 4.85
CA LEU A 123 11.12 8.93 4.05
C LEU A 123 11.41 9.88 2.88
N ASP A 124 12.42 10.73 2.98
CA ASP A 124 12.94 11.64 1.95
C ASP A 124 14.08 11.02 1.11
N ASP A 125 14.58 9.84 1.48
CA ASP A 125 15.66 9.12 0.80
C ASP A 125 15.26 7.64 0.58
N LEU A 126 14.22 7.42 -0.19
CA LEU A 126 13.71 6.09 -0.49
C LEU A 126 14.62 5.33 -1.45
N PRO A 127 14.74 3.99 -1.30
CA PRO A 127 15.53 3.15 -2.20
C PRO A 127 14.95 3.13 -3.62
N ARG A 128 15.65 2.49 -4.55
CA ARG A 128 15.17 2.28 -5.91
C ARG A 128 15.45 0.84 -6.36
N PRO A 129 14.50 0.22 -7.07
CA PRO A 129 13.15 0.68 -7.35
C PRO A 129 12.19 0.45 -6.16
N VAL A 130 11.16 1.27 -6.03
CA VAL A 130 10.00 1.06 -5.15
C VAL A 130 8.78 0.76 -6.01
N VAL A 131 7.87 -0.09 -5.54
CA VAL A 131 6.60 -0.38 -6.22
C VAL A 131 5.88 0.93 -6.55
N PRO A 132 5.51 1.19 -7.82
CA PRO A 132 5.15 2.54 -8.29
C PRO A 132 3.99 3.21 -7.54
N HIS A 133 2.90 2.49 -7.28
CA HIS A 133 1.74 3.05 -6.57
C HIS A 133 2.05 3.32 -5.07
N GLU A 134 2.89 2.51 -4.45
CA GLU A 134 3.36 2.73 -3.08
C GLU A 134 4.33 3.92 -3.03
N ARG A 135 5.23 4.03 -4.01
CA ARG A 135 6.11 5.20 -4.16
C ARG A 135 5.31 6.49 -4.26
N PHE A 136 4.21 6.48 -5.02
CA PHE A 136 3.32 7.63 -5.15
C PHE A 136 2.78 8.09 -3.78
N VAL A 137 2.38 7.16 -2.91
CA VAL A 137 1.89 7.46 -1.56
C VAL A 137 3.02 7.98 -0.67
N LEU A 138 4.16 7.29 -0.66
CA LEU A 138 5.32 7.65 0.18
C LEU A 138 5.88 9.04 -0.17
N ASP A 139 6.00 9.37 -1.46
CA ASP A 139 6.47 10.68 -1.91
C ASP A 139 5.52 11.82 -1.49
N ARG A 140 4.20 11.59 -1.51
CA ARG A 140 3.21 12.58 -1.06
C ARG A 140 3.15 12.68 0.47
N LEU A 141 3.30 11.56 1.15
CA LEU A 141 3.42 11.53 2.60
C LEU A 141 4.62 12.34 3.08
N ALA A 142 5.78 12.18 2.43
CA ALA A 142 6.99 12.96 2.71
C ALA A 142 6.79 14.47 2.57
N ARG A 143 6.01 14.87 1.56
CA ARG A 143 5.73 16.30 1.25
C ARG A 143 4.54 16.87 2.01
N GLY A 144 3.78 16.05 2.75
CA GLY A 144 2.55 16.47 3.40
C GLY A 144 1.42 16.85 2.41
N THR A 145 1.42 16.25 1.22
CA THR A 145 0.47 16.55 0.12
C THR A 145 -0.39 15.36 -0.28
N LEU A 146 -0.51 14.37 0.60
CA LEU A 146 -1.32 13.18 0.35
C LEU A 146 -2.80 13.48 0.62
N ASP A 147 -3.61 13.41 -0.42
CA ASP A 147 -5.06 13.54 -0.30
C ASP A 147 -5.68 12.24 0.26
N PRO A 148 -6.82 12.33 0.96
CA PRO A 148 -7.48 11.17 1.56
C PRO A 148 -8.04 10.17 0.53
N ILE A 149 -8.31 10.62 -0.70
CA ILE A 149 -8.72 9.78 -1.83
C ILE A 149 -7.85 10.14 -3.03
N VAL A 150 -7.19 9.14 -3.61
CA VAL A 150 -6.30 9.30 -4.75
C VAL A 150 -6.59 8.28 -5.84
N SER A 151 -6.24 8.61 -7.09
CA SER A 151 -6.31 7.69 -8.22
C SER A 151 -4.92 7.46 -8.80
N PHE A 152 -4.63 6.24 -9.28
CA PHE A 152 -3.34 5.89 -9.84
C PHE A 152 -3.47 4.95 -11.04
N GLY A 153 -2.72 5.20 -12.10
CA GLY A 153 -2.66 4.32 -13.28
C GLY A 153 -3.78 4.55 -14.30
N PHE A 154 -4.77 5.40 -14.00
CA PHE A 154 -5.78 5.79 -14.98
C PHE A 154 -5.20 6.81 -15.94
N GLU A 155 -5.50 6.66 -17.23
CA GLU A 155 -5.20 7.72 -18.19
C GLU A 155 -6.03 8.98 -17.85
N PRO A 156 -5.50 10.20 -18.08
CA PRO A 156 -6.31 11.40 -17.97
C PRO A 156 -7.55 11.23 -18.83
N ALA A 157 -8.73 11.48 -18.26
CA ALA A 157 -9.98 11.48 -19.04
C ALA A 157 -9.76 12.42 -20.24
N VAL A 158 -9.69 11.87 -21.43
CA VAL A 158 -9.81 12.67 -22.65
C VAL A 158 -11.20 13.26 -22.56
N ASP A 159 -11.32 14.58 -22.45
CA ASP A 159 -12.60 15.27 -22.45
C ASP A 159 -13.43 14.75 -23.62
N ALA A 160 -14.35 13.83 -23.33
CA ALA A 160 -15.33 13.41 -24.29
C ALA A 160 -16.20 14.64 -24.54
N ALA A 161 -16.00 15.31 -25.66
CA ALA A 161 -16.87 16.39 -26.09
C ALA A 161 -18.30 15.90 -26.00
N PRO A 162 -19.23 16.68 -25.41
CA PRO A 162 -20.61 16.24 -25.25
C PRO A 162 -21.18 15.92 -26.62
N GLN A 163 -21.50 14.64 -26.85
CA GLN A 163 -22.26 14.25 -28.02
C GLN A 163 -23.65 14.90 -27.89
N ARG A 164 -23.90 15.92 -28.72
CA ARG A 164 -25.24 16.50 -28.87
C ARG A 164 -26.14 15.40 -29.42
N PRO A 165 -27.27 15.10 -28.79
CA PRO A 165 -28.27 14.24 -29.41
C PRO A 165 -28.83 14.96 -30.67
N ALA A 166 -28.94 14.19 -31.76
CA ALA A 166 -29.58 14.60 -32.99
C ALA A 166 -31.11 14.69 -32.79
#